data_bf52a951c05c4d89c1bce7c0e5df4038
#
_entry.id   bf52a951c05c4d89c1bce7c0e5df4038
#
_cell.length_a   1.000
_cell.length_b   1.000
_cell.length_c   1.000
_cell.angle_alpha   90.00
_cell.angle_beta   90.00
_cell.angle_gamma   90.00
#
_symmetry.space_group_name_H-M   'P 1'
#
loop_
_entity.id
_entity.type
_entity.pdbx_description
1 polymer ?
#
loop_
_entity_poly.entity_id
_entity_poly.type
_entity_poly.pdbx_seq_one_letter_code
_entity_poly.pdbx_strand_id
1 'polypeptide(L)'
;MKKGKILAVSGFLLISFLSRAQDEYAFRVLANKGANEVKSGDSWQPLKTGAQLKTGDELKISENASVGLVSKFGRPLEVKEAKTYKVADLLSKVGTSQSVLNKYTDFILSSNSAEAKKNRLSATGAVHRGLDDIKVYLPENQFADVYNSIVIINWQSKNGGAPYVVSFKNMFDDELMRIETPETKAQVDLSDPKFSSELSILVEVKSKADNKSKSEQHLIKKLSPTRYEAIKMELNKSAADLKDETAFNKYLLAGFYEENKLFIDAITCYEQAIKMDPENPTYKDAYEEFLLRNKLKVGK
;
A
#
# COMPACT_ATOMS: atom_id res chain seq x y z
N MET A 1 36.24 18.32 76.52
CA MET A 1 35.92 19.06 75.30
C MET A 1 36.81 18.54 74.16
N LYS A 2 36.28 17.68 73.31
CA LYS A 2 37.01 17.24 72.08
C LYS A 2 36.05 17.43 70.91
N LYS A 3 36.47 18.34 70.01
CA LYS A 3 35.74 18.65 68.76
C LYS A 3 36.07 17.57 67.74
N GLY A 4 35.07 16.79 67.35
CA GLY A 4 35.21 15.86 66.22
C GLY A 4 34.97 16.60 64.90
N LYS A 5 35.90 16.50 63.99
CA LYS A 5 35.79 16.98 62.60
C LYS A 5 35.10 15.93 61.78
N ILE A 6 33.91 16.23 61.22
CA ILE A 6 33.22 15.39 60.25
C ILE A 6 33.76 15.75 58.91
N LEU A 7 34.45 14.79 58.23
CA LEU A 7 34.89 14.86 56.86
C LEU A 7 33.71 14.45 55.94
N ALA A 8 33.11 15.39 55.23
CA ALA A 8 32.14 15.11 54.21
C ALA A 8 32.87 14.71 52.88
N VAL A 9 32.82 13.41 52.56
CA VAL A 9 33.27 12.90 51.28
C VAL A 9 32.14 13.06 50.29
N SER A 10 32.18 14.12 49.46
CA SER A 10 31.31 14.32 48.31
C SER A 10 31.71 13.36 47.19
N GLY A 11 31.03 12.18 47.12
CA GLY A 11 31.11 11.30 45.97
C GLY A 11 30.42 11.92 44.77
N PHE A 12 31.17 12.42 43.80
CA PHE A 12 30.69 12.91 42.51
C PHE A 12 30.41 11.64 41.69
N LEU A 13 29.13 11.19 41.69
CA LEU A 13 28.62 10.18 40.76
C LEU A 13 28.56 10.78 39.37
N LEU A 14 29.59 10.58 38.54
CA LEU A 14 29.58 10.76 37.10
C LEU A 14 28.61 9.72 36.51
N ILE A 15 27.34 10.07 36.41
CA ILE A 15 26.37 9.35 35.59
C ILE A 15 26.75 9.69 34.14
N SER A 16 27.56 8.81 33.53
CA SER A 16 27.76 8.81 32.09
C SER A 16 26.41 8.48 31.45
N PHE A 17 25.68 9.50 31.02
CA PHE A 17 24.63 9.35 30.05
C PHE A 17 25.28 8.84 28.76
N LEU A 18 25.36 7.54 28.61
CA LEU A 18 25.43 6.89 27.31
C LEU A 18 24.13 7.26 26.59
N SER A 19 24.09 8.45 25.99
CA SER A 19 23.13 8.73 24.94
C SER A 19 23.42 7.69 23.86
N ARG A 20 22.62 6.62 23.85
CA ARG A 20 22.46 5.81 22.66
C ARG A 20 21.95 6.80 21.61
N ALA A 21 22.88 7.34 20.81
CA ALA A 21 22.49 7.91 19.54
C ALA A 21 21.71 6.80 18.86
N GLN A 22 20.41 6.94 18.78
CA GLN A 22 19.57 6.03 18.01
C GLN A 22 20.14 6.15 16.61
N ASP A 23 20.86 5.09 16.17
CA ASP A 23 21.50 5.05 14.85
C ASP A 23 20.43 5.37 13.83
N GLU A 24 20.40 6.61 13.38
CA GLU A 24 19.37 7.13 12.50
C GLU A 24 19.48 6.42 11.16
N TYR A 25 18.44 5.69 10.76
CA TYR A 25 18.42 5.02 9.46
C TYR A 25 18.49 6.05 8.32
N ALA A 26 19.11 5.68 7.21
CA ALA A 26 19.12 6.45 5.97
C ALA A 26 17.88 6.14 5.11
N PHE A 27 17.54 4.84 5.00
CA PHE A 27 16.40 4.35 4.24
C PHE A 27 15.66 3.23 4.98
N ARG A 28 14.39 3.05 4.64
CA ARG A 28 13.60 1.86 4.92
C ARG A 28 13.27 1.14 3.61
N VAL A 29 13.34 -0.18 3.63
CA VAL A 29 13.01 -1.05 2.50
C VAL A 29 11.52 -1.32 2.49
N LEU A 30 10.80 -0.85 1.46
CA LEU A 30 9.35 -1.07 1.30
C LEU A 30 9.03 -2.16 0.29
N ALA A 31 9.86 -2.33 -0.73
CA ALA A 31 9.69 -3.39 -1.71
C ALA A 31 11.04 -4.05 -1.98
N ASN A 32 11.02 -5.38 -2.15
CA ASN A 32 12.23 -6.15 -2.46
C ASN A 32 11.87 -7.27 -3.44
N LYS A 33 12.49 -7.23 -4.62
CA LYS A 33 12.38 -8.25 -5.65
C LYS A 33 13.76 -8.86 -5.90
N GLY A 34 13.84 -10.19 -5.86
CA GLY A 34 15.07 -10.93 -6.10
C GLY A 34 15.97 -11.09 -4.87
N ALA A 35 17.16 -11.62 -5.08
CA ALA A 35 18.11 -11.99 -4.01
C ALA A 35 19.05 -10.83 -3.68
N ASN A 36 18.52 -9.72 -3.16
CA ASN A 36 19.32 -8.57 -2.77
C ASN A 36 19.93 -8.76 -1.37
N GLU A 37 21.07 -8.14 -1.14
CA GLU A 37 21.82 -8.25 0.09
C GLU A 37 22.21 -6.88 0.66
N VAL A 38 22.32 -6.79 1.97
CA VAL A 38 22.86 -5.65 2.70
C VAL A 38 24.07 -6.07 3.51
N LYS A 39 25.10 -5.25 3.53
CA LYS A 39 26.27 -5.40 4.38
C LYS A 39 26.29 -4.30 5.42
N SER A 40 26.12 -4.71 6.68
CA SER A 40 26.29 -3.87 7.86
C SER A 40 27.50 -4.41 8.63
N GLY A 41 28.58 -3.64 8.68
CA GLY A 41 29.88 -4.14 9.18
C GLY A 41 30.55 -5.08 8.17
N ASP A 42 30.95 -6.28 8.60
CA ASP A 42 31.79 -7.17 7.80
C ASP A 42 31.04 -8.26 7.02
N SER A 43 29.75 -8.45 7.24
CA SER A 43 29.00 -9.58 6.66
C SER A 43 27.84 -9.14 5.78
N TRP A 44 27.65 -9.84 4.65
CA TRP A 44 26.48 -9.73 3.80
C TRP A 44 25.31 -10.55 4.37
N GLN A 45 24.13 -9.97 4.36
CA GLN A 45 22.89 -10.62 4.80
C GLN A 45 21.79 -10.40 3.78
N PRO A 46 20.84 -11.36 3.61
CA PRO A 46 19.71 -11.18 2.74
C PRO A 46 18.88 -9.95 3.14
N LEU A 47 18.58 -9.10 2.15
CA LEU A 47 17.74 -7.92 2.36
C LEU A 47 16.29 -8.35 2.57
N LYS A 48 15.62 -7.73 3.55
CA LYS A 48 14.21 -7.99 3.87
C LYS A 48 13.40 -6.71 3.75
N THR A 49 12.14 -6.82 3.31
CA THR A 49 11.16 -5.72 3.43
C THR A 49 11.01 -5.34 4.91
N GLY A 50 10.96 -4.04 5.18
CA GLY A 50 10.97 -3.47 6.54
C GLY A 50 12.36 -3.22 7.13
N ALA A 51 13.45 -3.71 6.49
CA ALA A 51 14.81 -3.46 6.97
C ALA A 51 15.12 -1.95 6.94
N GLN A 52 15.92 -1.52 7.92
CA GLN A 52 16.49 -0.17 8.00
C GLN A 52 17.94 -0.21 7.53
N LEU A 53 18.27 0.63 6.55
CA LEU A 53 19.62 0.79 6.03
C LEU A 53 20.26 2.03 6.66
N LYS A 54 21.47 1.89 7.17
CA LYS A 54 22.26 2.99 7.75
C LYS A 54 23.19 3.61 6.71
N THR A 55 23.64 4.81 6.94
CA THR A 55 24.53 5.54 6.01
C THR A 55 25.83 4.78 5.71
N GLY A 56 26.35 3.99 6.68
CA GLY A 56 27.56 3.18 6.53
C GLY A 56 27.38 1.84 5.83
N ASP A 57 26.15 1.44 5.53
CA ASP A 57 25.87 0.14 4.90
C ASP A 57 26.17 0.16 3.39
N GLU A 58 26.35 -1.06 2.85
CA GLU A 58 26.38 -1.30 1.41
C GLU A 58 25.18 -2.14 1.00
N LEU A 59 24.54 -1.76 -0.12
CA LEU A 59 23.39 -2.45 -0.70
C LEU A 59 23.81 -3.09 -2.03
N LYS A 60 23.64 -4.40 -2.17
CA LYS A 60 23.94 -5.14 -3.39
C LYS A 60 22.63 -5.57 -4.07
N ILE A 61 22.45 -5.13 -5.31
CA ILE A 61 21.33 -5.48 -6.17
C ILE A 61 21.78 -6.58 -7.12
N SER A 62 21.02 -7.68 -7.17
CA SER A 62 21.26 -8.79 -8.08
C SER A 62 20.69 -8.53 -9.47
N GLU A 63 21.03 -9.35 -10.46
CA GLU A 63 20.45 -9.29 -11.79
C GLU A 63 18.92 -9.53 -11.73
N ASN A 64 18.16 -8.78 -12.54
CA ASN A 64 16.69 -8.82 -12.60
C ASN A 64 15.99 -8.55 -11.26
N ALA A 65 16.71 -7.93 -10.32
CA ALA A 65 16.20 -7.57 -9.00
C ALA A 65 15.89 -6.07 -8.92
N SER A 66 15.11 -5.69 -7.90
CA SER A 66 14.83 -4.29 -7.59
C SER A 66 14.56 -4.10 -6.10
N VAL A 67 14.86 -2.90 -5.61
CA VAL A 67 14.56 -2.51 -4.22
C VAL A 67 13.88 -1.15 -4.22
N GLY A 68 12.71 -1.07 -3.59
CA GLY A 68 12.01 0.18 -3.30
C GLY A 68 12.36 0.67 -1.91
N LEU A 69 12.97 1.84 -1.86
CA LEU A 69 13.47 2.49 -0.65
C LEU A 69 12.68 3.77 -0.37
N VAL A 70 12.46 4.09 0.89
CA VAL A 70 12.05 5.44 1.30
C VAL A 70 13.05 5.98 2.31
N SER A 71 13.61 7.16 2.02
CA SER A 71 14.62 7.80 2.86
C SER A 71 13.99 8.30 4.17
N LYS A 72 14.84 8.60 5.16
CA LYS A 72 14.42 9.24 6.43
C LYS A 72 13.69 10.58 6.23
N PHE A 73 13.80 11.18 5.06
CA PHE A 73 13.08 12.39 4.67
C PHE A 73 11.73 12.10 4.00
N GLY A 74 11.35 10.82 3.84
CA GLY A 74 10.13 10.39 3.17
C GLY A 74 10.22 10.34 1.64
N ARG A 75 11.42 10.49 1.05
CA ARG A 75 11.58 10.48 -0.40
C ARG A 75 11.79 9.08 -0.93
N PRO A 76 11.01 8.67 -1.93
CA PRO A 76 11.12 7.35 -2.55
C PRO A 76 12.35 7.28 -3.48
N LEU A 77 12.93 6.09 -3.55
CA LEU A 77 14.00 5.74 -4.48
C LEU A 77 13.85 4.28 -4.88
N GLU A 78 13.74 4.02 -6.17
CA GLU A 78 13.78 2.65 -6.70
C GLU A 78 15.15 2.37 -7.30
N VAL A 79 15.79 1.26 -6.88
CA VAL A 79 17.11 0.83 -7.34
C VAL A 79 16.97 -0.49 -8.09
N LYS A 80 17.38 -0.51 -9.39
CA LYS A 80 17.21 -1.66 -10.31
C LYS A 80 18.51 -2.15 -10.94
N GLU A 81 19.52 -1.29 -11.01
CA GLU A 81 20.78 -1.64 -11.67
C GLU A 81 21.57 -2.62 -10.80
N ALA A 82 21.95 -3.77 -11.38
CA ALA A 82 22.69 -4.82 -10.69
C ALA A 82 24.13 -4.37 -10.39
N LYS A 83 24.35 -3.91 -9.16
CA LYS A 83 25.65 -3.53 -8.61
C LYS A 83 25.59 -3.29 -7.10
N THR A 84 26.73 -3.03 -6.49
CA THR A 84 26.84 -2.63 -5.09
C THR A 84 26.82 -1.09 -4.96
N TYR A 85 25.99 -0.60 -4.05
CA TYR A 85 25.84 0.82 -3.75
C TYR A 85 26.25 1.09 -2.30
N LYS A 86 26.94 2.20 -2.06
CA LYS A 86 27.04 2.75 -0.72
C LYS A 86 25.71 3.47 -0.39
N VAL A 87 25.14 3.18 0.76
CA VAL A 87 23.88 3.79 1.19
C VAL A 87 23.98 5.32 1.30
N ALA A 88 25.15 5.83 1.71
CA ALA A 88 25.45 7.27 1.72
C ALA A 88 25.28 7.92 0.34
N ASP A 89 25.76 7.26 -0.74
CA ASP A 89 25.66 7.79 -2.10
C ASP A 89 24.20 7.79 -2.60
N LEU A 90 23.40 6.78 -2.22
CA LEU A 90 21.97 6.74 -2.51
C LEU A 90 21.24 7.88 -1.79
N LEU A 91 21.56 8.14 -0.52
CA LEU A 91 20.93 9.18 0.27
C LEU A 91 21.22 10.59 -0.32
N SER A 92 22.40 10.81 -0.85
CA SER A 92 22.76 12.08 -1.49
C SER A 92 21.92 12.40 -2.74
N LYS A 93 21.39 11.37 -3.43
CA LYS A 93 20.59 11.53 -4.65
C LYS A 93 19.15 11.98 -4.40
N VAL A 94 18.57 11.68 -3.24
CA VAL A 94 17.14 11.93 -2.99
C VAL A 94 16.85 13.29 -2.34
N GLY A 95 17.90 14.06 -1.99
CA GLY A 95 17.75 15.35 -1.31
C GLY A 95 17.27 15.22 0.14
N THR A 96 17.24 16.35 0.84
CA THR A 96 17.03 16.42 2.30
C THR A 96 15.71 17.08 2.71
N SER A 97 14.92 17.60 1.75
CA SER A 97 13.62 18.21 2.09
C SER A 97 12.63 17.13 2.52
N GLN A 98 11.88 17.42 3.58
CA GLN A 98 10.86 16.52 4.13
C GLN A 98 9.73 16.29 3.13
N SER A 99 9.31 15.03 3.00
CA SER A 99 8.12 14.62 2.24
C SER A 99 7.05 14.08 3.20
N VAL A 100 5.80 14.33 2.87
CA VAL A 100 4.65 13.78 3.63
C VAL A 100 4.52 12.25 3.48
N LEU A 101 5.26 11.65 2.56
CA LEU A 101 5.24 10.21 2.34
C LEU A 101 5.77 9.38 3.53
N ASN A 102 6.49 9.98 4.48
CA ASN A 102 6.91 9.28 5.71
C ASN A 102 5.72 8.67 6.45
N LYS A 103 4.63 9.42 6.59
CA LYS A 103 3.40 8.94 7.24
C LYS A 103 2.87 7.67 6.57
N TYR A 104 2.83 7.66 5.24
CA TYR A 104 2.33 6.51 4.47
C TYR A 104 3.32 5.34 4.47
N THR A 105 4.61 5.62 4.53
CA THR A 105 5.65 4.61 4.73
C THR A 105 5.47 3.87 6.06
N ASP A 106 5.23 4.60 7.14
CA ASP A 106 4.96 4.03 8.46
C ASP A 106 3.70 3.17 8.44
N PHE A 107 2.64 3.67 7.81
CA PHE A 107 1.39 2.93 7.62
C PHE A 107 1.61 1.63 6.83
N ILE A 108 2.27 1.68 5.67
CA ILE A 108 2.55 0.52 4.83
C ILE A 108 3.33 -0.55 5.61
N LEU A 109 4.40 -0.16 6.30
CA LEU A 109 5.23 -1.10 7.05
C LEU A 109 4.50 -1.71 8.25
N SER A 110 3.76 -0.91 9.01
CA SER A 110 2.99 -1.41 10.15
C SER A 110 1.87 -2.34 9.72
N SER A 111 1.13 -1.98 8.68
CA SER A 111 -0.02 -2.74 8.17
C SER A 111 0.39 -4.09 7.56
N ASN A 112 1.60 -4.19 7.00
CA ASN A 112 2.12 -5.40 6.39
C ASN A 112 3.11 -6.17 7.29
N SER A 113 3.27 -5.77 8.56
CA SER A 113 4.16 -6.43 9.51
C SER A 113 3.71 -7.86 9.84
N ALA A 114 4.67 -8.70 10.27
CA ALA A 114 4.36 -10.06 10.71
C ALA A 114 3.39 -10.08 11.91
N GLU A 115 3.48 -9.09 12.79
CA GLU A 115 2.58 -8.94 13.93
C GLU A 115 1.15 -8.59 13.49
N ALA A 116 0.99 -7.65 12.54
CA ALA A 116 -0.32 -7.31 11.98
C ALA A 116 -0.97 -8.54 11.30
N LYS A 117 -0.19 -9.32 10.55
CA LYS A 117 -0.63 -10.58 9.93
C LYS A 117 -1.09 -11.60 10.97
N LYS A 118 -0.31 -11.81 12.03
CA LYS A 118 -0.66 -12.73 13.13
C LYS A 118 -1.94 -12.31 13.85
N ASN A 119 -2.08 -11.03 14.19
CA ASN A 119 -3.24 -10.50 14.88
C ASN A 119 -4.51 -10.66 14.05
N ARG A 120 -4.43 -10.45 12.74
CA ARG A 120 -5.55 -10.66 11.82
C ARG A 120 -5.96 -12.13 11.74
N LEU A 121 -5.03 -13.07 11.60
CA LEU A 121 -5.32 -14.50 11.58
C LEU A 121 -6.04 -14.95 12.85
N SER A 122 -5.73 -14.34 13.99
CA SER A 122 -6.42 -14.60 15.26
C SER A 122 -7.84 -14.01 15.31
N ALA A 123 -8.11 -12.95 14.55
CA ALA A 123 -9.40 -12.25 14.54
C ALA A 123 -10.40 -12.80 13.50
N THR A 124 -9.95 -13.58 12.53
CA THR A 124 -10.77 -14.07 11.38
C THR A 124 -11.63 -15.31 11.68
N GLY A 125 -11.97 -15.56 12.93
CA GLY A 125 -12.89 -16.65 13.30
C GLY A 125 -14.35 -16.54 12.80
N ALA A 126 -14.71 -15.47 12.11
CA ALA A 126 -16.04 -15.27 11.54
C ALA A 126 -16.05 -15.63 10.04
N VAL A 127 -16.46 -16.86 9.73
CA VAL A 127 -16.76 -17.29 8.36
C VAL A 127 -18.00 -16.53 7.88
N HIS A 128 -17.83 -15.52 7.03
CA HIS A 128 -18.94 -15.02 6.22
C HIS A 128 -19.33 -16.12 5.24
N ARG A 129 -20.40 -16.83 5.54
CA ARG A 129 -21.08 -17.73 4.61
C ARG A 129 -21.90 -16.88 3.64
N GLY A 130 -21.25 -16.12 2.78
CA GLY A 130 -21.89 -15.47 1.65
C GLY A 130 -22.33 -16.55 0.66
N LEU A 131 -23.62 -16.52 0.31
CA LEU A 131 -24.24 -17.38 -0.70
C LEU A 131 -23.87 -16.98 -2.13
N ASP A 132 -23.12 -15.85 -2.28
CA ASP A 132 -22.80 -15.31 -3.59
C ASP A 132 -21.76 -16.13 -4.31
N ASP A 133 -22.09 -16.54 -5.53
CA ASP A 133 -21.18 -17.25 -6.41
C ASP A 133 -20.04 -16.34 -6.91
N ILE A 134 -20.29 -15.03 -7.00
CA ILE A 134 -19.32 -14.01 -7.40
C ILE A 134 -19.15 -13.01 -6.26
N LYS A 135 -17.94 -12.94 -5.69
CA LYS A 135 -17.58 -11.97 -4.66
C LYS A 135 -16.75 -10.83 -5.27
N VAL A 136 -17.33 -9.65 -5.35
CA VAL A 136 -16.63 -8.44 -5.81
C VAL A 136 -15.82 -7.85 -4.65
N TYR A 137 -14.60 -7.41 -4.92
CA TYR A 137 -13.69 -6.79 -3.94
C TYR A 137 -13.93 -5.28 -3.87
N LEU A 138 -15.16 -4.90 -3.58
CA LEU A 138 -15.55 -3.53 -3.31
C LEU A 138 -15.92 -3.36 -1.83
N PRO A 139 -15.63 -2.20 -1.24
CA PRO A 139 -15.90 -1.97 0.18
C PRO A 139 -17.40 -1.78 0.46
N GLU A 140 -17.75 -1.86 1.75
CA GLU A 140 -19.08 -1.45 2.22
C GLU A 140 -19.37 0.02 1.87
N ASN A 141 -20.64 0.38 1.77
CA ASN A 141 -21.12 1.70 1.30
C ASN A 141 -20.49 2.90 2.02
N GLN A 142 -20.10 2.75 3.29
CA GLN A 142 -19.41 3.80 4.06
C GLN A 142 -18.00 4.11 3.55
N PHE A 143 -17.39 3.21 2.78
CA PHE A 143 -16.06 3.33 2.19
C PHE A 143 -16.10 3.30 0.65
N ALA A 144 -17.27 3.52 0.06
CA ALA A 144 -17.50 3.48 -1.39
C ALA A 144 -17.00 4.73 -2.14
N ASP A 145 -16.42 5.68 -1.45
CA ASP A 145 -15.90 6.91 -2.04
C ASP A 145 -14.71 6.62 -2.96
N VAL A 146 -14.64 7.34 -4.09
CA VAL A 146 -13.57 7.26 -5.08
C VAL A 146 -13.08 8.66 -5.46
N TYR A 147 -11.76 8.82 -5.54
CA TYR A 147 -11.09 10.05 -5.93
C TYR A 147 -10.74 10.07 -7.42
N ASN A 148 -10.18 8.97 -7.95
CA ASN A 148 -9.76 8.89 -9.36
C ASN A 148 -10.91 8.54 -10.28
N SER A 149 -10.82 8.95 -11.54
CA SER A 149 -11.78 8.54 -12.57
C SER A 149 -11.55 7.10 -13.05
N ILE A 150 -10.29 6.66 -13.13
CA ILE A 150 -9.99 5.27 -13.54
C ILE A 150 -10.11 4.35 -12.33
N VAL A 151 -10.98 3.35 -12.45
CA VAL A 151 -11.27 2.36 -11.41
C VAL A 151 -11.10 0.94 -11.95
N ILE A 152 -10.47 0.07 -11.18
CA ILE A 152 -10.37 -1.36 -11.47
C ILE A 152 -11.28 -2.11 -10.50
N ILE A 153 -12.25 -2.85 -11.04
CA ILE A 153 -13.15 -3.72 -10.30
C ILE A 153 -12.63 -5.15 -10.40
N ASN A 154 -12.42 -5.81 -9.26
CA ASN A 154 -11.95 -7.19 -9.17
C ASN A 154 -12.97 -8.06 -8.46
N TRP A 155 -13.01 -9.34 -8.82
CA TRP A 155 -13.88 -10.32 -8.16
C TRP A 155 -13.26 -11.72 -8.13
N GLN A 156 -13.81 -12.53 -7.28
CA GLN A 156 -13.60 -13.97 -7.27
C GLN A 156 -14.92 -14.66 -7.63
N SER A 157 -14.85 -15.65 -8.51
CA SER A 157 -15.98 -16.52 -8.82
C SER A 157 -15.72 -17.92 -8.28
N LYS A 158 -16.70 -18.51 -7.60
CA LYS A 158 -16.63 -19.88 -7.08
C LYS A 158 -17.17 -20.88 -8.10
N ASN A 159 -18.35 -20.59 -8.66
CA ASN A 159 -19.11 -21.51 -9.51
C ASN A 159 -19.39 -20.96 -10.91
N GLY A 160 -19.37 -19.65 -11.08
CA GLY A 160 -19.60 -18.99 -12.38
C GLY A 160 -18.32 -18.95 -13.23
N GLY A 161 -18.45 -19.28 -14.51
CA GLY A 161 -17.36 -19.22 -15.49
C GLY A 161 -17.37 -17.93 -16.31
N ALA A 162 -16.22 -17.63 -16.95
CA ALA A 162 -16.11 -16.59 -17.96
C ALA A 162 -16.94 -16.92 -19.22
N PRO A 163 -17.32 -15.92 -20.04
CA PRO A 163 -17.09 -14.49 -19.81
C PRO A 163 -18.03 -13.90 -18.75
N TYR A 164 -17.58 -12.77 -18.18
CA TYR A 164 -18.35 -12.02 -17.19
C TYR A 164 -18.89 -10.74 -17.81
N VAL A 165 -19.98 -10.23 -17.24
CA VAL A 165 -20.57 -8.93 -17.54
C VAL A 165 -20.55 -8.10 -16.28
N VAL A 166 -19.89 -6.94 -16.34
CA VAL A 166 -19.92 -5.92 -15.30
C VAL A 166 -20.89 -4.83 -15.75
N SER A 167 -21.98 -4.69 -15.03
CA SER A 167 -23.01 -3.67 -15.29
C SER A 167 -22.84 -2.51 -14.31
N PHE A 168 -22.85 -1.29 -14.84
CA PHE A 168 -22.85 -0.04 -14.09
C PHE A 168 -24.20 0.62 -14.25
N LYS A 169 -24.85 0.96 -13.15
CA LYS A 169 -26.21 1.49 -13.11
C LYS A 169 -26.30 2.75 -12.26
N ASN A 170 -27.31 3.59 -12.51
CA ASN A 170 -27.65 4.66 -11.60
C ASN A 170 -28.43 4.14 -10.38
N MET A 171 -28.81 5.04 -9.46
CA MET A 171 -29.58 4.67 -8.26
C MET A 171 -31.04 4.31 -8.55
N PHE A 172 -31.52 4.46 -9.79
CA PHE A 172 -32.84 4.04 -10.27
C PHE A 172 -32.82 2.71 -11.03
N ASP A 173 -31.64 2.03 -11.04
CA ASP A 173 -31.37 0.73 -11.72
C ASP A 173 -31.32 0.85 -13.27
N ASP A 174 -31.23 2.07 -13.83
CA ASP A 174 -30.99 2.27 -15.26
C ASP A 174 -29.53 1.94 -15.58
N GLU A 175 -29.30 1.15 -16.63
CA GLU A 175 -27.96 0.75 -17.06
C GLU A 175 -27.26 1.92 -17.78
N LEU A 176 -26.13 2.37 -17.21
CA LEU A 176 -25.29 3.43 -17.77
C LEU A 176 -24.22 2.86 -18.71
N MET A 177 -23.61 1.76 -18.28
CA MET A 177 -22.51 1.10 -19.03
C MET A 177 -22.47 -0.39 -18.73
N ARG A 178 -21.98 -1.16 -19.71
CA ARG A 178 -21.72 -2.58 -19.58
C ARG A 178 -20.36 -2.90 -20.16
N ILE A 179 -19.57 -3.72 -19.41
CA ILE A 179 -18.28 -4.24 -19.85
C ILE A 179 -18.35 -5.77 -19.85
N GLU A 180 -17.96 -6.38 -20.97
CA GLU A 180 -17.82 -7.82 -21.05
C GLU A 180 -16.33 -8.20 -21.05
N THR A 181 -15.95 -9.18 -20.23
CA THR A 181 -14.55 -9.59 -20.08
C THR A 181 -14.41 -11.07 -19.77
N PRO A 182 -13.38 -11.76 -20.29
CA PRO A 182 -13.04 -13.11 -19.87
C PRO A 182 -12.25 -13.15 -18.54
N GLU A 183 -11.73 -12.00 -18.09
CA GLU A 183 -10.94 -11.90 -16.86
C GLU A 183 -11.83 -11.70 -15.64
N THR A 184 -11.28 -11.93 -14.43
CA THR A 184 -11.94 -11.64 -13.16
C THR A 184 -11.69 -10.19 -12.68
N LYS A 185 -11.48 -9.30 -13.63
CA LYS A 185 -11.35 -7.85 -13.42
C LYS A 185 -11.82 -7.06 -14.64
N ALA A 186 -12.25 -5.83 -14.39
CA ALA A 186 -12.60 -4.85 -15.41
C ALA A 186 -12.13 -3.47 -15.00
N GLN A 187 -11.67 -2.68 -15.99
CA GLN A 187 -11.34 -1.26 -15.78
C GLN A 187 -12.45 -0.41 -16.36
N VAL A 188 -12.85 0.62 -15.61
CA VAL A 188 -13.85 1.61 -16.04
C VAL A 188 -13.28 3.01 -15.86
N ASP A 189 -13.65 3.93 -16.78
CA ASP A 189 -13.37 5.36 -16.63
C ASP A 189 -14.67 6.09 -16.23
N LEU A 190 -14.74 6.56 -14.99
CA LEU A 190 -15.87 7.30 -14.43
C LEU A 190 -15.96 8.74 -14.94
N SER A 191 -15.01 9.19 -15.78
CA SER A 191 -15.08 10.46 -16.51
C SER A 191 -15.84 10.33 -17.84
N ASP A 192 -16.21 9.11 -18.28
CA ASP A 192 -17.07 8.90 -19.43
C ASP A 192 -18.35 9.72 -19.28
N PRO A 193 -18.82 10.40 -20.35
CA PRO A 193 -20.06 11.19 -20.34
C PRO A 193 -21.28 10.46 -19.79
N LYS A 194 -21.34 9.12 -19.90
CA LYS A 194 -22.43 8.29 -19.36
C LYS A 194 -22.54 8.37 -17.84
N PHE A 195 -21.46 8.73 -17.15
CA PHE A 195 -21.41 8.89 -15.69
C PHE A 195 -21.41 10.37 -15.25
N SER A 196 -21.57 11.32 -16.17
CA SER A 196 -21.38 12.75 -15.87
C SER A 196 -22.40 13.30 -14.86
N SER A 197 -23.64 12.81 -14.92
CA SER A 197 -24.74 13.22 -14.01
C SER A 197 -24.75 12.41 -12.70
N GLU A 198 -23.96 11.35 -12.61
CA GLU A 198 -24.05 10.40 -11.51
C GLU A 198 -22.99 10.67 -10.43
N LEU A 199 -23.43 10.87 -9.20
CA LEU A 199 -22.58 10.92 -8.01
C LEU A 199 -22.42 9.53 -7.39
N SER A 200 -23.37 8.65 -7.60
CA SER A 200 -23.46 7.30 -7.05
C SER A 200 -23.75 6.31 -8.16
N ILE A 201 -22.94 5.27 -8.28
CA ILE A 201 -23.00 4.26 -9.33
C ILE A 201 -23.06 2.89 -8.68
N LEU A 202 -24.06 2.09 -9.07
CA LEU A 202 -24.18 0.69 -8.65
C LEU A 202 -23.43 -0.21 -9.63
N VAL A 203 -22.67 -1.19 -9.08
CA VAL A 203 -21.90 -2.17 -9.85
C VAL A 203 -22.40 -3.58 -9.52
N GLU A 204 -22.69 -4.35 -10.54
CA GLU A 204 -23.03 -5.78 -10.43
C GLU A 204 -22.20 -6.58 -11.43
N VAL A 205 -21.69 -7.75 -11.01
CA VAL A 205 -20.96 -8.68 -11.87
C VAL A 205 -21.79 -9.96 -12.05
N LYS A 206 -21.93 -10.40 -13.29
CA LYS A 206 -22.66 -11.65 -13.65
C LYS A 206 -21.79 -12.53 -14.53
N SER A 207 -21.93 -13.86 -14.38
CA SER A 207 -21.41 -14.81 -15.35
C SER A 207 -22.37 -14.94 -16.53
N LYS A 208 -21.84 -14.97 -17.74
CA LYS A 208 -22.64 -15.34 -18.94
C LYS A 208 -22.76 -16.86 -19.11
N ALA A 209 -21.81 -17.61 -18.56
CA ALA A 209 -21.85 -19.08 -18.60
C ALA A 209 -22.92 -19.65 -17.67
N ASP A 210 -23.23 -18.92 -16.57
CA ASP A 210 -24.30 -19.30 -15.63
C ASP A 210 -25.07 -18.06 -15.19
N ASN A 211 -26.26 -17.87 -15.72
CA ASN A 211 -27.12 -16.70 -15.44
C ASN A 211 -27.56 -16.57 -13.97
N LYS A 212 -27.39 -17.63 -13.16
CA LYS A 212 -27.69 -17.59 -11.72
C LYS A 212 -26.52 -17.06 -10.90
N SER A 213 -25.31 -17.18 -11.44
CA SER A 213 -24.09 -16.71 -10.78
C SER A 213 -23.92 -15.21 -10.97
N LYS A 214 -24.21 -14.46 -9.92
CA LYS A 214 -24.06 -13.00 -9.87
C LYS A 214 -23.56 -12.53 -8.50
N SER A 215 -23.04 -11.31 -8.46
CA SER A 215 -22.71 -10.63 -7.21
C SER A 215 -23.92 -9.91 -6.62
N GLU A 216 -23.79 -9.47 -5.37
CA GLU A 216 -24.57 -8.34 -4.86
C GLU A 216 -24.27 -7.07 -5.65
N GLN A 217 -25.12 -6.05 -5.51
CA GLN A 217 -24.85 -4.70 -6.01
C GLN A 217 -23.94 -3.97 -5.03
N HIS A 218 -22.89 -3.37 -5.55
CA HIS A 218 -21.92 -2.57 -4.80
C HIS A 218 -22.02 -1.10 -5.23
N LEU A 219 -21.78 -0.21 -4.28
CA LEU A 219 -21.78 1.24 -4.52
C LEU A 219 -20.37 1.74 -4.84
N ILE A 220 -20.27 2.60 -5.85
CA ILE A 220 -19.15 3.52 -6.08
C ILE A 220 -19.70 4.93 -5.97
N LYS A 221 -19.06 5.78 -5.19
CA LYS A 221 -19.51 7.15 -4.95
C LYS A 221 -18.38 8.14 -5.24
N LYS A 222 -18.62 9.08 -6.14
CA LYS A 222 -17.68 10.18 -6.39
C LYS A 222 -17.55 11.04 -5.15
N LEU A 223 -16.33 11.47 -4.81
CA LEU A 223 -16.07 12.34 -3.66
C LEU A 223 -16.87 13.65 -3.75
N SER A 224 -17.29 14.16 -2.61
CA SER A 224 -17.79 15.53 -2.53
C SER A 224 -16.69 16.53 -2.93
N PRO A 225 -17.03 17.69 -3.50
CA PRO A 225 -16.05 18.69 -3.92
C PRO A 225 -15.06 19.08 -2.81
N THR A 226 -15.54 19.25 -1.58
CA THR A 226 -14.70 19.60 -0.43
C THR A 226 -13.68 18.52 -0.11
N ARG A 227 -14.11 17.24 -0.09
CA ARG A 227 -13.21 16.12 0.19
C ARG A 227 -12.25 15.88 -0.97
N TYR A 228 -12.70 16.06 -2.20
CA TYR A 228 -11.86 15.97 -3.40
C TYR A 228 -10.69 16.96 -3.33
N GLU A 229 -10.96 18.22 -3.06
CA GLU A 229 -9.91 19.26 -2.94
C GLU A 229 -8.97 18.99 -1.76
N ALA A 230 -9.46 18.47 -0.64
CA ALA A 230 -8.61 18.09 0.49
C ALA A 230 -7.60 16.97 0.11
N ILE A 231 -8.08 15.91 -0.55
CA ILE A 231 -7.22 14.82 -1.04
C ILE A 231 -6.23 15.32 -2.08
N LYS A 232 -6.67 16.14 -3.03
CA LYS A 232 -5.82 16.76 -4.06
C LYS A 232 -4.72 17.62 -3.46
N MET A 233 -5.03 18.43 -2.45
CA MET A 233 -4.02 19.22 -1.74
C MET A 233 -2.99 18.34 -1.04
N GLU A 234 -3.40 17.23 -0.47
CA GLU A 234 -2.48 16.30 0.21
C GLU A 234 -1.59 15.56 -0.80
N LEU A 235 -2.13 15.09 -1.91
CA LEU A 235 -1.37 14.50 -3.02
C LEU A 235 -0.36 15.48 -3.62
N ASN A 236 -0.75 16.74 -3.80
CA ASN A 236 0.13 17.77 -4.36
C ASN A 236 1.40 18.01 -3.51
N LYS A 237 1.35 17.77 -2.20
CA LYS A 237 2.54 17.84 -1.32
C LYS A 237 3.58 16.77 -1.65
N SER A 238 3.18 15.67 -2.30
CA SER A 238 4.03 14.56 -2.71
C SER A 238 4.21 14.47 -4.22
N ALA A 239 3.61 15.37 -5.01
CA ALA A 239 3.57 15.27 -6.47
C ALA A 239 4.96 15.19 -7.10
N ALA A 240 5.95 15.95 -6.56
CA ALA A 240 7.32 15.92 -7.04
C ALA A 240 8.01 14.56 -6.77
N ASP A 241 7.64 13.89 -5.69
CA ASP A 241 8.20 12.60 -5.28
C ASP A 241 7.57 11.42 -6.04
N LEU A 242 6.32 11.58 -6.49
CA LEU A 242 5.52 10.54 -7.14
C LEU A 242 5.26 10.80 -8.63
N LYS A 243 6.02 11.72 -9.26
CA LYS A 243 5.83 12.13 -10.66
C LYS A 243 6.02 11.00 -11.68
N ASP A 244 6.87 10.04 -11.35
CA ASP A 244 7.19 8.94 -12.26
C ASP A 244 6.13 7.83 -12.14
N GLU A 245 5.62 7.37 -13.26
CA GLU A 245 4.66 6.26 -13.34
C GLU A 245 5.39 4.92 -13.17
N THR A 246 5.78 4.57 -11.93
CA THR A 246 6.44 3.31 -11.60
C THR A 246 5.57 2.41 -10.74
N ALA A 247 5.84 1.09 -10.76
CA ALA A 247 5.16 0.14 -9.88
C ALA A 247 5.33 0.52 -8.41
N PHE A 248 6.53 0.99 -8.02
CA PHE A 248 6.81 1.41 -6.66
C PHE A 248 6.00 2.65 -6.25
N ASN A 249 5.88 3.65 -7.13
CA ASN A 249 5.06 4.82 -6.84
C ASN A 249 3.56 4.48 -6.78
N LYS A 250 3.06 3.56 -7.62
CA LYS A 250 1.68 3.04 -7.48
C LYS A 250 1.46 2.33 -6.14
N TYR A 251 2.45 1.58 -5.68
CA TYR A 251 2.38 0.94 -4.35
C TYR A 251 2.34 1.96 -3.20
N LEU A 252 3.13 3.04 -3.27
CA LEU A 252 3.07 4.13 -2.30
C LEU A 252 1.71 4.85 -2.32
N LEU A 253 1.16 5.10 -3.51
CA LEU A 253 -0.17 5.67 -3.68
C LEU A 253 -1.27 4.76 -3.13
N ALA A 254 -1.14 3.43 -3.26
CA ALA A 254 -2.08 2.50 -2.65
C ALA A 254 -2.11 2.67 -1.12
N GLY A 255 -0.95 2.81 -0.47
CA GLY A 255 -0.86 3.10 0.96
C GLY A 255 -1.47 4.45 1.33
N PHE A 256 -1.26 5.48 0.50
CA PHE A 256 -1.91 6.79 0.67
C PHE A 256 -3.43 6.67 0.65
N TYR A 257 -3.99 6.01 -0.37
CA TYR A 257 -5.44 5.87 -0.50
C TYR A 257 -6.03 5.00 0.60
N GLU A 258 -5.36 3.94 0.99
CA GLU A 258 -5.82 3.07 2.09
C GLU A 258 -5.89 3.84 3.42
N GLU A 259 -4.86 4.59 3.78
CA GLU A 259 -4.84 5.42 5.00
C GLU A 259 -5.97 6.46 4.99
N ASN A 260 -6.29 7.01 3.82
CA ASN A 260 -7.38 7.97 3.62
C ASN A 260 -8.76 7.30 3.44
N LYS A 261 -8.88 5.97 3.59
CA LYS A 261 -10.12 5.19 3.44
C LYS A 261 -10.73 5.27 2.03
N LEU A 262 -9.91 5.49 1.03
CA LEU A 262 -10.27 5.47 -0.39
C LEU A 262 -9.91 4.10 -0.96
N PHE A 263 -10.65 3.07 -0.50
CA PHE A 263 -10.27 1.68 -0.77
C PHE A 263 -10.37 1.29 -2.24
N ILE A 264 -11.28 1.91 -2.99
CA ILE A 264 -11.43 1.68 -4.44
C ILE A 264 -10.19 2.18 -5.20
N ASP A 265 -9.69 3.36 -4.82
CA ASP A 265 -8.45 3.90 -5.39
C ASP A 265 -7.22 3.07 -4.98
N ALA A 266 -7.18 2.58 -3.74
CA ALA A 266 -6.12 1.69 -3.28
C ALA A 266 -6.08 0.39 -4.09
N ILE A 267 -7.23 -0.26 -4.33
CA ILE A 267 -7.35 -1.46 -5.20
C ILE A 267 -6.76 -1.17 -6.57
N THR A 268 -7.18 -0.06 -7.18
CA THR A 268 -6.72 0.34 -8.52
C THR A 268 -5.20 0.53 -8.55
N CYS A 269 -4.62 1.16 -7.54
CA CYS A 269 -3.17 1.36 -7.45
C CYS A 269 -2.40 0.05 -7.22
N TYR A 270 -2.90 -0.86 -6.38
CA TYR A 270 -2.30 -2.19 -6.20
C TYR A 270 -2.30 -2.98 -7.50
N GLU A 271 -3.43 -3.01 -8.23
CA GLU A 271 -3.54 -3.69 -9.52
C GLU A 271 -2.59 -3.10 -10.57
N GLN A 272 -2.45 -1.77 -10.61
CA GLN A 272 -1.50 -1.11 -11.49
C GLN A 272 -0.06 -1.47 -11.13
N ALA A 273 0.32 -1.46 -9.85
CA ALA A 273 1.65 -1.85 -9.39
C ALA A 273 1.98 -3.30 -9.80
N ILE A 274 1.05 -4.23 -9.58
CA ILE A 274 1.20 -5.65 -9.95
C ILE A 274 1.32 -5.80 -11.48
N LYS A 275 0.52 -5.06 -12.27
CA LYS A 275 0.58 -5.10 -13.73
C LYS A 275 1.91 -4.60 -14.27
N MET A 276 2.49 -3.57 -13.65
CA MET A 276 3.76 -2.96 -14.06
C MET A 276 4.99 -3.80 -13.67
N ASP A 277 4.92 -4.53 -12.54
CA ASP A 277 6.00 -5.44 -12.10
C ASP A 277 5.39 -6.73 -11.52
N PRO A 278 4.92 -7.65 -12.40
CA PRO A 278 4.20 -8.87 -11.99
C PRO A 278 5.08 -9.89 -11.24
N GLU A 279 6.39 -9.78 -11.36
CA GLU A 279 7.35 -10.66 -10.69
C GLU A 279 7.72 -10.19 -9.27
N ASN A 280 7.26 -9.01 -8.85
CA ASN A 280 7.55 -8.50 -7.52
C ASN A 280 6.55 -9.05 -6.49
N PRO A 281 6.97 -9.93 -5.59
CA PRO A 281 6.07 -10.54 -4.61
C PRO A 281 5.50 -9.52 -3.62
N THR A 282 6.25 -8.44 -3.33
CA THR A 282 5.84 -7.43 -2.35
C THR A 282 4.49 -6.82 -2.69
N TYR A 283 4.23 -6.52 -3.98
CA TYR A 283 2.98 -5.87 -4.38
C TYR A 283 1.79 -6.81 -4.28
N LYS A 284 1.97 -8.08 -4.67
CA LYS A 284 0.93 -9.13 -4.56
C LYS A 284 0.58 -9.41 -3.10
N ASP A 285 1.61 -9.59 -2.27
CA ASP A 285 1.46 -9.87 -0.84
C ASP A 285 0.78 -8.69 -0.12
N ALA A 286 1.19 -7.46 -0.43
CA ALA A 286 0.60 -6.27 0.17
C ALA A 286 -0.87 -6.08 -0.24
N TYR A 287 -1.21 -6.36 -1.51
CA TYR A 287 -2.58 -6.31 -1.99
C TYR A 287 -3.46 -7.37 -1.32
N GLU A 288 -3.00 -8.60 -1.23
CA GLU A 288 -3.72 -9.67 -0.53
C GLU A 288 -3.96 -9.30 0.93
N GLU A 289 -2.93 -8.78 1.61
CA GLU A 289 -3.04 -8.31 2.98
C GLU A 289 -4.04 -7.16 3.14
N PHE A 290 -4.03 -6.21 2.19
CA PHE A 290 -5.01 -5.12 2.12
C PHE A 290 -6.44 -5.65 2.01
N LEU A 291 -6.70 -6.56 1.07
CA LEU A 291 -8.04 -7.15 0.87
C LEU A 291 -8.54 -7.86 2.13
N LEU A 292 -7.67 -8.60 2.81
CA LEU A 292 -8.01 -9.34 4.01
C LEU A 292 -8.27 -8.43 5.23
N ARG A 293 -7.40 -7.45 5.50
CA ARG A 293 -7.56 -6.56 6.67
C ARG A 293 -8.75 -5.62 6.57
N ASN A 294 -9.14 -5.25 5.33
CA ASN A 294 -10.31 -4.43 5.06
C ASN A 294 -11.58 -5.26 4.78
N LYS A 295 -11.55 -6.58 4.98
CA LYS A 295 -12.67 -7.52 4.82
C LYS A 295 -13.26 -7.56 3.40
N LEU A 296 -12.49 -7.17 2.40
CA LEU A 296 -12.89 -7.21 0.99
C LEU A 296 -12.81 -8.63 0.41
N LYS A 297 -11.95 -9.44 0.99
CA LYS A 297 -11.78 -10.86 0.68
C LYS A 297 -11.87 -11.69 1.95
N VAL A 298 -12.43 -12.88 1.84
CA VAL A 298 -12.49 -13.84 2.94
C VAL A 298 -11.18 -14.63 2.96
N GLY A 299 -10.54 -14.74 4.12
CA GLY A 299 -9.39 -15.62 4.30
C GLY A 299 -9.77 -17.08 4.09
N LYS A 300 -8.83 -17.87 3.58
CA LYS A 300 -8.99 -19.33 3.44
C LYS A 300 -8.93 -20.01 4.78
#